data_5ec4cc4051351d116c621f277a5059be
#
_entry.id   5ec4cc4051351d116c621f277a5059be
#
_cell.length_a   1.000
_cell.length_b   1.000
_cell.length_c   1.000
_cell.angle_alpha   90.00
_cell.angle_beta   90.00
_cell.angle_gamma   90.00
#
_symmetry.space_group_name_H-M   'P 1'
#
loop_
_entity.id
_entity.type
_entity.pdbx_description
1 polymer ?
#
loop_
_entity_poly.entity_id
_entity_poly.type
_entity_poly.pdbx_seq_one_letter_code
_entity_poly.pdbx_strand_id
1 'polypeptide(L)'
;LEQKESGFALGENSTVDGVRAVELFYRPIKNTDSGRVTFLQSQTRLNSPVMGTLMPADYLPVAQLSDRCVSIFKLAFVQLLQALGKFHEREVDVDWASVFMPARFLRQTEAPRIAADYCDKFGVKYERVCFELSPDVLDEADSTAADNVALMRRQGFHFLLTGFGTEGFKMLKTAEFKVDNIMLDGSVAQVLGKSDRYDTCVNSLLNFVFDLNAEVIADGITDDKQVKQLSGMQCLYYSGENAGKYIAERYVRNRNE
;
A
#
# COMPACT_ATOMS: atom_id res chain seq x y z
N LEU A 1 -25.62 11.04 35.48
CA LEU A 1 -26.00 10.73 34.09
C LEU A 1 -24.74 10.23 33.36
N GLU A 2 -24.49 8.93 33.51
CA GLU A 2 -23.42 8.21 32.77
C GLU A 2 -23.84 8.09 31.31
N GLN A 3 -23.19 8.84 30.44
CA GLN A 3 -23.21 8.54 29.02
C GLN A 3 -22.42 7.24 28.82
N LYS A 4 -23.14 6.14 28.59
CA LYS A 4 -22.55 4.94 28.00
C LYS A 4 -22.01 5.32 26.62
N GLU A 5 -20.70 5.50 26.51
CA GLU A 5 -20.00 5.40 25.24
C GLU A 5 -20.20 3.97 24.74
N SER A 6 -21.14 3.78 23.84
CA SER A 6 -21.22 2.57 23.03
C SER A 6 -20.07 2.57 22.04
N GLY A 7 -18.88 2.20 22.53
CA GLY A 7 -17.74 1.93 21.69
C GLY A 7 -18.10 0.78 20.73
N PHE A 8 -18.32 1.09 19.47
CA PHE A 8 -18.48 0.10 18.42
C PHE A 8 -17.13 -0.59 18.25
N ALA A 9 -16.91 -1.67 19.01
CA ALA A 9 -15.75 -2.53 18.84
C ALA A 9 -15.95 -3.32 17.55
N LEU A 10 -15.34 -2.87 16.44
CA LEU A 10 -15.27 -3.64 15.21
C LEU A 10 -14.47 -4.92 15.49
N GLY A 11 -15.14 -6.07 15.51
CA GLY A 11 -14.51 -7.39 15.59
C GLY A 11 -14.11 -7.89 14.19
N GLU A 12 -13.22 -8.88 14.12
CA GLU A 12 -12.73 -9.48 12.87
C GLU A 12 -13.85 -9.97 11.94
N ASN A 13 -15.04 -10.29 12.50
CA ASN A 13 -16.21 -10.79 11.76
C ASN A 13 -17.38 -9.80 11.74
N SER A 14 -17.15 -8.51 12.07
CA SER A 14 -18.22 -7.51 12.02
C SER A 14 -18.75 -7.37 10.60
N THR A 15 -20.08 -7.53 10.42
CA THR A 15 -20.76 -7.38 9.14
C THR A 15 -21.77 -6.24 9.17
N VAL A 16 -21.98 -5.63 8.01
CA VAL A 16 -23.02 -4.65 7.72
C VAL A 16 -23.79 -5.18 6.52
N ASP A 17 -25.09 -5.44 6.68
CA ASP A 17 -25.96 -5.99 5.63
C ASP A 17 -25.39 -7.28 4.97
N GLY A 18 -24.76 -8.15 5.76
CA GLY A 18 -24.15 -9.39 5.30
C GLY A 18 -22.76 -9.24 4.63
N VAL A 19 -22.23 -8.02 4.54
CA VAL A 19 -20.89 -7.70 4.03
C VAL A 19 -19.97 -7.37 5.20
N ARG A 20 -18.68 -7.68 5.11
CA ARG A 20 -17.73 -7.32 6.17
C ARG A 20 -17.68 -5.80 6.36
N ALA A 21 -17.65 -5.33 7.61
CA ALA A 21 -17.52 -3.91 7.90
C ALA A 21 -16.22 -3.28 7.38
N VAL A 22 -15.15 -4.08 7.32
CA VAL A 22 -13.87 -3.74 6.69
C VAL A 22 -13.59 -4.75 5.60
N GLU A 23 -13.31 -4.33 4.37
CA GLU A 23 -12.97 -5.20 3.25
C GLU A 23 -11.72 -4.75 2.53
N LEU A 24 -10.93 -5.71 2.03
CA LEU A 24 -9.80 -5.46 1.14
C LEU A 24 -10.15 -5.83 -0.30
N PHE A 25 -9.83 -4.91 -1.19
CA PHE A 25 -9.83 -5.10 -2.64
C PHE A 25 -8.39 -5.02 -3.14
N TYR A 26 -8.06 -5.75 -4.19
CA TYR A 26 -6.71 -5.90 -4.71
C TYR A 26 -6.62 -5.47 -6.16
N ARG A 27 -5.58 -4.71 -6.52
CA ARG A 27 -5.22 -4.43 -7.91
C ARG A 27 -3.80 -4.91 -8.21
N PRO A 28 -3.53 -5.30 -9.47
CA PRO A 28 -2.20 -5.74 -9.85
C PRO A 28 -1.22 -4.57 -9.98
N ILE A 29 0.01 -4.83 -9.59
CA ILE A 29 1.20 -4.07 -9.98
C ILE A 29 1.97 -4.97 -10.94
N LYS A 30 2.23 -4.49 -12.15
CA LYS A 30 2.86 -5.25 -13.22
C LYS A 30 4.29 -4.80 -13.47
N ASN A 31 5.10 -5.73 -13.93
CA ASN A 31 6.42 -5.43 -14.48
C ASN A 31 6.29 -4.86 -15.88
N THR A 32 7.02 -3.78 -16.17
CA THR A 32 6.94 -3.03 -17.44
C THR A 32 7.44 -3.82 -18.65
N ASP A 33 8.42 -4.71 -18.46
CA ASP A 33 9.05 -5.46 -19.53
C ASP A 33 8.30 -6.77 -19.83
N SER A 34 7.97 -7.52 -18.78
CA SER A 34 7.34 -8.85 -18.92
C SER A 34 5.82 -8.81 -18.93
N GLY A 35 5.20 -7.72 -18.44
CA GLY A 35 3.74 -7.65 -18.23
C GLY A 35 3.22 -8.56 -17.11
N ARG A 36 4.11 -9.30 -16.41
CA ARG A 36 3.75 -10.18 -15.28
C ARG A 36 3.22 -9.35 -14.12
N VAL A 37 2.18 -9.86 -13.45
CA VAL A 37 1.77 -9.32 -12.16
C VAL A 37 2.81 -9.73 -11.12
N THR A 38 3.54 -8.76 -10.59
CA THR A 38 4.61 -9.01 -9.61
C THR A 38 4.10 -8.82 -8.20
N PHE A 39 3.26 -7.81 -7.98
CA PHE A 39 2.72 -7.48 -6.66
C PHE A 39 1.22 -7.21 -6.72
N LEU A 40 0.58 -7.24 -5.54
CA LEU A 40 -0.82 -6.83 -5.38
C LEU A 40 -0.90 -5.65 -4.41
N GLN A 41 -1.47 -4.54 -4.85
CA GLN A 41 -1.80 -3.44 -3.96
C GLN A 41 -3.20 -3.63 -3.41
N SER A 42 -3.38 -3.54 -2.09
CA SER A 42 -4.72 -3.57 -1.50
C SER A 42 -5.29 -2.17 -1.26
N GLN A 43 -6.60 -2.11 -1.24
CA GLN A 43 -7.37 -0.93 -0.85
C GLN A 43 -8.40 -1.34 0.19
N THR A 44 -8.31 -0.72 1.37
CA THR A 44 -9.27 -0.94 2.46
C THR A 44 -10.55 -0.14 2.19
N ARG A 45 -11.70 -0.79 2.24
CA ARG A 45 -13.03 -0.16 2.15
C ARG A 45 -13.79 -0.40 3.44
N LEU A 46 -14.55 0.60 3.87
CA LEU A 46 -15.40 0.49 5.06
C LEU A 46 -16.87 0.46 4.62
N ASN A 47 -17.61 -0.53 5.08
CA ASN A 47 -19.04 -0.64 4.82
C ASN A 47 -19.81 -0.08 6.02
N SER A 48 -20.63 0.94 5.76
CA SER A 48 -21.48 1.61 6.75
C SER A 48 -22.95 1.39 6.42
N PRO A 49 -23.82 1.06 7.40
CA PRO A 49 -25.24 0.89 7.15
C PRO A 49 -25.94 2.19 6.76
N VAL A 50 -25.32 3.34 7.04
CA VAL A 50 -25.89 4.66 6.78
C VAL A 50 -25.29 5.34 5.55
N MET A 51 -23.95 5.20 5.40
CA MET A 51 -23.19 5.93 4.38
C MET A 51 -22.81 5.05 3.17
N GLY A 52 -23.14 3.77 3.19
CA GLY A 52 -22.68 2.82 2.17
C GLY A 52 -21.19 2.49 2.27
N THR A 53 -20.56 2.19 1.14
CA THR A 53 -19.12 1.87 1.09
C THR A 53 -18.29 3.15 1.04
N LEU A 54 -17.43 3.32 2.03
CA LEU A 54 -16.49 4.43 2.14
C LEU A 54 -15.12 4.01 1.58
N MET A 55 -14.58 4.85 0.71
CA MET A 55 -13.25 4.70 0.14
C MET A 55 -12.19 5.33 1.07
N PRO A 56 -10.89 5.00 0.93
CA PRO A 56 -9.84 5.61 1.77
C PRO A 56 -9.89 7.13 1.85
N ALA A 57 -10.16 7.81 0.74
CA ALA A 57 -10.28 9.27 0.71
C ALA A 57 -11.42 9.81 1.61
N ASP A 58 -12.48 9.02 1.83
CA ASP A 58 -13.64 9.44 2.61
C ASP A 58 -13.41 9.31 4.13
N TYR A 59 -12.65 8.30 4.57
CA TYR A 59 -12.52 7.99 5.99
C TYR A 59 -11.12 8.22 6.59
N LEU A 60 -10.04 8.08 5.82
CA LEU A 60 -8.68 8.19 6.36
C LEU A 60 -8.40 9.54 7.02
N PRO A 61 -8.78 10.70 6.43
CA PRO A 61 -8.51 12.00 7.05
C PRO A 61 -9.09 12.12 8.46
N VAL A 62 -10.26 11.50 8.69
CA VAL A 62 -10.92 11.51 10.01
C VAL A 62 -10.35 10.41 10.92
N ALA A 63 -10.12 9.22 10.39
CA ALA A 63 -9.60 8.10 11.16
C ALA A 63 -8.19 8.36 11.72
N GLN A 64 -7.34 9.04 10.95
CA GLN A 64 -5.96 9.37 11.35
C GLN A 64 -5.90 10.35 12.55
N LEU A 65 -6.98 11.10 12.82
CA LEU A 65 -7.06 11.97 14.01
C LEU A 65 -7.21 11.20 15.33
N SER A 66 -7.45 9.90 15.28
CA SER A 66 -7.70 9.05 16.45
C SER A 66 -7.10 7.65 16.29
N ASP A 67 -7.14 6.84 17.36
CA ASP A 67 -6.68 5.44 17.34
C ASP A 67 -7.57 4.51 16.48
N ARG A 68 -8.66 5.03 15.89
CA ARG A 68 -9.51 4.26 14.96
C ARG A 68 -8.73 3.82 13.73
N CYS A 69 -7.77 4.61 13.25
CA CYS A 69 -6.91 4.20 12.14
C CYS A 69 -6.11 2.92 12.47
N VAL A 70 -5.64 2.78 13.71
CA VAL A 70 -4.92 1.57 14.17
C VAL A 70 -5.86 0.36 14.22
N SER A 71 -7.11 0.56 14.69
CA SER A 71 -8.11 -0.51 14.74
C SER A 71 -8.49 -1.00 13.33
N ILE A 72 -8.72 -0.06 12.39
CA ILE A 72 -9.01 -0.38 10.98
C ILE A 72 -7.81 -1.12 10.37
N PHE A 73 -6.58 -0.64 10.59
CA PHE A 73 -5.37 -1.30 10.11
C PHE A 73 -5.28 -2.75 10.60
N LYS A 74 -5.46 -3.00 11.89
CA LYS A 74 -5.38 -4.37 12.45
C LYS A 74 -6.39 -5.32 11.78
N LEU A 75 -7.62 -4.87 11.53
CA LEU A 75 -8.64 -5.65 10.83
C LEU A 75 -8.25 -5.90 9.36
N ALA A 76 -7.78 -4.87 8.67
CA ALA A 76 -7.30 -4.98 7.30
C ALA A 76 -6.09 -5.92 7.19
N PHE A 77 -5.16 -5.84 8.16
CA PHE A 77 -3.98 -6.70 8.19
C PHE A 77 -4.35 -8.17 8.38
N VAL A 78 -5.26 -8.48 9.30
CA VAL A 78 -5.78 -9.86 9.44
C VAL A 78 -6.39 -10.36 8.14
N GLN A 79 -7.17 -9.54 7.43
CA GLN A 79 -7.75 -9.93 6.15
C GLN A 79 -6.69 -10.14 5.07
N LEU A 80 -5.62 -9.32 5.04
CA LEU A 80 -4.49 -9.53 4.14
C LEU A 80 -3.85 -10.91 4.40
N LEU A 81 -3.57 -11.24 5.67
CA LEU A 81 -2.94 -12.52 6.02
C LEU A 81 -3.83 -13.71 5.62
N GLN A 82 -5.13 -13.63 5.86
CA GLN A 82 -6.10 -14.63 5.39
C GLN A 82 -6.12 -14.75 3.86
N ALA A 83 -6.05 -13.61 3.15
CA ALA A 83 -6.02 -13.59 1.69
C ALA A 83 -4.73 -14.20 1.13
N LEU A 84 -3.57 -13.91 1.74
CA LEU A 84 -2.30 -14.50 1.34
C LEU A 84 -2.28 -16.04 1.48
N GLY A 85 -2.91 -16.58 2.54
CA GLY A 85 -3.12 -18.02 2.66
C GLY A 85 -3.92 -18.59 1.49
N LYS A 86 -5.04 -17.94 1.14
CA LYS A 86 -5.88 -18.38 0.00
C LYS A 86 -5.20 -18.15 -1.35
N PHE A 87 -4.36 -17.12 -1.50
CA PHE A 87 -3.57 -16.91 -2.71
C PHE A 87 -2.55 -18.04 -2.89
N HIS A 88 -1.93 -18.47 -1.79
CA HIS A 88 -1.05 -19.64 -1.81
C HIS A 88 -1.78 -20.92 -2.25
N GLU A 89 -2.97 -21.19 -1.68
CA GLU A 89 -3.82 -22.35 -2.06
C GLU A 89 -4.26 -22.32 -3.53
N ARG A 90 -4.41 -21.13 -4.12
CA ARG A 90 -4.81 -20.92 -5.54
C ARG A 90 -3.61 -20.74 -6.47
N GLU A 91 -2.39 -20.94 -5.98
CA GLU A 91 -1.15 -20.79 -6.74
C GLU A 91 -1.01 -19.40 -7.40
N VAL A 92 -1.53 -18.34 -6.74
CA VAL A 92 -1.36 -16.96 -7.22
C VAL A 92 0.09 -16.55 -7.08
N ASP A 93 0.77 -16.42 -8.22
CA ASP A 93 2.19 -16.13 -8.32
C ASP A 93 2.45 -14.61 -8.23
N VAL A 94 2.59 -14.11 -7.01
CA VAL A 94 2.96 -12.73 -6.70
C VAL A 94 3.98 -12.72 -5.56
N ASP A 95 4.87 -11.76 -5.56
CA ASP A 95 5.94 -11.71 -4.56
C ASP A 95 5.39 -11.27 -3.20
N TRP A 96 4.60 -10.20 -3.17
CA TRP A 96 3.91 -9.72 -1.97
C TRP A 96 2.56 -9.05 -2.29
N ALA A 97 1.75 -8.88 -1.24
CA ALA A 97 0.58 -8.01 -1.28
C ALA A 97 0.67 -6.93 -0.19
N SER A 98 0.20 -5.70 -0.50
CA SER A 98 0.30 -4.57 0.43
C SER A 98 -0.94 -4.43 1.31
N VAL A 99 -0.74 -3.75 2.45
CA VAL A 99 -1.79 -3.19 3.29
C VAL A 99 -1.35 -1.84 3.83
N PHE A 100 -2.26 -0.87 3.85
CA PHE A 100 -1.99 0.45 4.41
C PHE A 100 -1.73 0.36 5.92
N MET A 101 -0.58 0.90 6.35
CA MET A 101 -0.19 1.01 7.76
C MET A 101 -0.16 2.49 8.17
N PRO A 102 -1.01 2.92 9.12
CA PRO A 102 -0.99 4.32 9.57
C PRO A 102 0.28 4.64 10.34
N ALA A 103 0.81 5.84 10.17
CA ALA A 103 1.98 6.34 10.87
C ALA A 103 1.85 6.22 12.40
N ARG A 104 0.64 6.44 12.93
CA ARG A 104 0.33 6.25 14.37
C ARG A 104 0.61 4.83 14.89
N PHE A 105 0.40 3.79 14.08
CA PHE A 105 0.78 2.42 14.46
C PHE A 105 2.29 2.22 14.32
N LEU A 106 2.87 2.66 13.23
CA LEU A 106 4.29 2.49 12.95
C LEU A 106 5.19 3.15 14.01
N ARG A 107 4.72 4.21 14.67
CA ARG A 107 5.43 4.90 15.79
C ARG A 107 5.34 4.19 17.11
N GLN A 108 4.57 3.12 17.26
CA GLN A 108 4.53 2.32 18.48
C GLN A 108 5.80 1.47 18.57
N THR A 109 6.46 1.47 19.72
CA THR A 109 7.68 0.66 19.96
C THR A 109 7.43 -0.83 19.69
N GLU A 110 6.21 -1.30 19.97
CA GLU A 110 5.80 -2.68 19.79
C GLU A 110 5.36 -3.04 18.38
N ALA A 111 5.29 -2.06 17.43
CA ALA A 111 4.79 -2.30 16.08
C ALA A 111 5.49 -3.47 15.36
N PRO A 112 6.84 -3.59 15.39
CA PRO A 112 7.52 -4.72 14.75
C PRO A 112 7.12 -6.08 15.35
N ARG A 113 7.03 -6.17 16.68
CA ARG A 113 6.63 -7.39 17.36
C ARG A 113 5.18 -7.75 17.05
N ILE A 114 4.27 -6.78 17.12
CA ILE A 114 2.85 -7.02 16.83
C ILE A 114 2.67 -7.51 15.39
N ALA A 115 3.37 -6.91 14.42
CA ALA A 115 3.28 -7.35 13.01
C ALA A 115 3.78 -8.78 12.85
N ALA A 116 4.91 -9.14 13.47
CA ALA A 116 5.46 -10.49 13.46
C ALA A 116 4.50 -11.50 14.09
N ASP A 117 4.00 -11.21 15.31
CA ASP A 117 3.03 -12.07 16.03
C ASP A 117 1.79 -12.39 15.18
N TYR A 118 1.27 -11.40 14.42
CA TYR A 118 0.15 -11.64 13.49
C TYR A 118 0.55 -12.59 12.37
N CYS A 119 1.69 -12.36 11.70
CA CYS A 119 2.15 -13.24 10.63
C CYS A 119 2.37 -14.67 11.12
N ASP A 120 3.01 -14.85 12.27
CA ASP A 120 3.26 -16.16 12.88
C ASP A 120 1.95 -16.88 13.20
N LYS A 121 0.95 -16.16 13.76
CA LYS A 121 -0.39 -16.69 14.05
C LYS A 121 -1.08 -17.24 12.80
N PHE A 122 -0.90 -16.60 11.64
CA PHE A 122 -1.54 -17.00 10.38
C PHE A 122 -0.63 -17.88 9.50
N GLY A 123 0.61 -18.15 9.91
CA GLY A 123 1.57 -18.95 9.14
C GLY A 123 2.00 -18.28 7.84
N VAL A 124 1.98 -16.95 7.78
CA VAL A 124 2.37 -16.17 6.59
C VAL A 124 3.80 -15.70 6.74
N LYS A 125 4.62 -15.95 5.73
CA LYS A 125 6.00 -15.46 5.67
C LYS A 125 6.04 -13.94 5.57
N TYR A 126 6.98 -13.30 6.26
CA TYR A 126 7.08 -11.84 6.33
C TYR A 126 7.34 -11.21 4.96
N GLU A 127 8.15 -11.86 4.10
CA GLU A 127 8.43 -11.40 2.74
C GLU A 127 7.20 -11.39 1.79
N ARG A 128 6.08 -11.95 2.21
CA ARG A 128 4.82 -11.89 1.47
C ARG A 128 4.01 -10.64 1.80
N VAL A 129 4.43 -9.87 2.79
CA VAL A 129 3.71 -8.70 3.31
C VAL A 129 4.46 -7.41 2.97
N CYS A 130 3.76 -6.46 2.36
CA CYS A 130 4.24 -5.11 2.15
C CYS A 130 3.37 -4.12 2.94
N PHE A 131 3.98 -3.26 3.74
CA PHE A 131 3.28 -2.18 4.43
C PHE A 131 3.33 -0.90 3.60
N GLU A 132 2.15 -0.39 3.26
CA GLU A 132 1.99 0.84 2.49
C GLU A 132 1.92 2.03 3.45
N LEU A 133 2.83 2.99 3.25
CA LEU A 133 2.97 4.20 4.05
C LEU A 133 2.53 5.42 3.25
N SER A 134 1.75 6.30 3.86
CA SER A 134 1.41 7.61 3.31
C SER A 134 2.46 8.67 3.67
N PRO A 135 2.52 9.81 2.96
CA PRO A 135 3.54 10.85 3.18
C PRO A 135 3.56 11.46 4.58
N ASP A 136 2.48 11.35 5.36
CA ASP A 136 2.40 11.84 6.75
C ASP A 136 3.41 11.14 7.69
N VAL A 137 3.92 9.98 7.30
CA VAL A 137 5.02 9.34 8.05
C VAL A 137 6.29 10.19 8.07
N LEU A 138 6.47 11.06 7.06
CA LEU A 138 7.61 11.96 6.91
C LEU A 138 7.47 13.26 7.72
N ASP A 139 6.32 13.51 8.35
CA ASP A 139 5.99 14.81 8.96
C ASP A 139 6.63 15.04 10.33
N GLU A 140 7.07 13.99 11.01
CA GLU A 140 7.56 14.10 12.37
C GLU A 140 9.08 14.04 12.48
N ALA A 141 9.59 14.68 13.55
CA ALA A 141 11.02 14.69 13.89
C ALA A 141 11.46 13.42 14.64
N ASP A 142 10.51 12.55 15.03
CA ASP A 142 10.79 11.31 15.77
C ASP A 142 11.31 10.21 14.83
N SER A 143 12.46 9.65 15.16
CA SER A 143 13.07 8.57 14.40
C SER A 143 12.38 7.22 14.57
N THR A 144 11.47 7.05 15.54
CA THR A 144 10.85 5.75 15.89
C THR A 144 10.23 5.06 14.68
N ALA A 145 9.54 5.79 13.81
CA ALA A 145 8.94 5.22 12.61
C ALA A 145 10.02 4.70 11.64
N ALA A 146 11.09 5.46 11.40
CA ALA A 146 12.19 5.06 10.53
C ALA A 146 12.97 3.86 11.10
N ASP A 147 13.18 3.85 12.43
CA ASP A 147 13.84 2.74 13.13
C ASP A 147 13.00 1.45 13.04
N ASN A 148 11.69 1.57 13.21
CA ASN A 148 10.76 0.44 13.07
C ASN A 148 10.73 -0.08 11.62
N VAL A 149 10.71 0.79 10.60
CA VAL A 149 10.86 0.37 9.19
C VAL A 149 12.14 -0.41 9.00
N ALA A 150 13.28 0.11 9.48
CA ALA A 150 14.57 -0.55 9.34
C ALA A 150 14.62 -1.90 10.07
N LEU A 151 13.99 -2.03 11.23
CA LEU A 151 13.90 -3.27 11.98
C LEU A 151 13.01 -4.29 11.26
N MET A 152 11.81 -3.91 10.84
CA MET A 152 10.86 -4.79 10.17
C MET A 152 11.37 -5.26 8.81
N ARG A 153 12.10 -4.41 8.07
CA ARG A 153 12.78 -4.84 6.84
C ARG A 153 13.83 -5.92 7.09
N ARG A 154 14.61 -5.80 8.17
CA ARG A 154 15.56 -6.87 8.56
C ARG A 154 14.87 -8.18 8.94
N GLN A 155 13.60 -8.13 9.37
CA GLN A 155 12.76 -9.31 9.60
C GLN A 155 12.23 -9.93 8.30
N GLY A 156 12.25 -9.19 7.18
CA GLY A 156 11.78 -9.63 5.87
C GLY A 156 10.52 -8.93 5.36
N PHE A 157 9.93 -8.02 6.12
CA PHE A 157 8.79 -7.22 5.63
C PHE A 157 9.22 -6.22 4.55
N HIS A 158 8.32 -5.95 3.61
CA HIS A 158 8.49 -4.91 2.60
C HIS A 158 7.75 -3.63 2.97
N PHE A 159 8.23 -2.51 2.44
CA PHE A 159 7.62 -1.20 2.62
C PHE A 159 7.49 -0.45 1.30
N LEU A 160 6.31 0.13 1.08
CA LEU A 160 5.96 0.96 -0.05
C LEU A 160 5.58 2.36 0.46
N LEU A 161 6.35 3.39 0.11
CA LEU A 161 6.00 4.79 0.39
C LEU A 161 5.24 5.36 -0.79
N THR A 162 4.02 5.87 -0.56
CA THR A 162 3.14 6.40 -1.61
C THR A 162 3.18 7.92 -1.71
N GLY A 163 2.56 8.47 -2.75
CA GLY A 163 2.38 9.92 -2.94
C GLY A 163 3.62 10.68 -3.38
N PHE A 164 4.66 9.98 -3.87
CA PHE A 164 5.89 10.64 -4.33
C PHE A 164 5.62 11.52 -5.55
N GLY A 165 6.07 12.78 -5.47
CA GLY A 165 5.88 13.78 -6.51
C GLY A 165 4.62 14.64 -6.34
N THR A 166 3.80 14.42 -5.30
CA THR A 166 2.69 15.32 -4.95
C THR A 166 3.19 16.62 -4.31
N GLU A 167 2.35 17.66 -4.36
CA GLU A 167 2.61 18.90 -3.66
C GLU A 167 2.79 18.67 -2.14
N GLY A 168 3.83 19.25 -1.57
CA GLY A 168 4.16 19.11 -0.15
C GLY A 168 4.88 17.83 0.25
N PHE A 169 5.15 16.91 -0.68
CA PHE A 169 5.94 15.71 -0.38
C PHE A 169 7.36 16.07 0.08
N LYS A 170 7.78 15.55 1.23
CA LYS A 170 9.07 15.90 1.86
C LYS A 170 10.21 15.04 1.31
N MET A 171 10.68 15.35 0.10
CA MET A 171 11.68 14.54 -0.61
C MET A 171 12.93 14.21 0.22
N LEU A 172 13.53 15.19 0.89
CA LEU A 172 14.76 14.95 1.67
C LEU A 172 14.51 14.05 2.89
N LYS A 173 13.32 14.08 3.45
CA LYS A 173 12.94 13.17 4.56
C LYS A 173 12.83 11.70 4.13
N THR A 174 12.62 11.44 2.85
CA THR A 174 12.59 10.08 2.31
C THR A 174 13.92 9.34 2.55
N ALA A 175 15.04 10.06 2.59
CA ALA A 175 16.36 9.47 2.85
C ALA A 175 16.48 8.87 4.27
N GLU A 176 15.62 9.27 5.21
CA GLU A 176 15.58 8.72 6.57
C GLU A 176 14.87 7.35 6.61
N PHE A 177 14.03 7.05 5.60
CA PHE A 177 13.25 5.83 5.50
C PHE A 177 13.84 4.86 4.47
N LYS A 178 14.35 3.73 4.93
CA LYS A 178 14.87 2.67 4.05
C LYS A 178 13.72 1.79 3.56
N VAL A 179 12.87 2.31 2.65
CA VAL A 179 11.77 1.55 2.04
C VAL A 179 12.27 0.75 0.83
N ASP A 180 11.51 -0.29 0.43
CA ASP A 180 11.84 -1.11 -0.73
C ASP A 180 11.33 -0.47 -2.02
N ASN A 181 10.12 0.09 -1.94
CA ASN A 181 9.45 0.69 -3.08
C ASN A 181 8.96 2.10 -2.76
N ILE A 182 8.99 2.97 -3.75
CA ILE A 182 8.37 4.29 -3.71
C ILE A 182 7.38 4.40 -4.86
N MET A 183 6.13 4.73 -4.56
CA MET A 183 5.09 4.87 -5.57
C MET A 183 5.03 6.32 -6.05
N LEU A 184 5.34 6.50 -7.33
CA LEU A 184 5.16 7.75 -8.04
C LEU A 184 3.66 8.03 -8.19
N ASP A 185 3.22 9.19 -7.76
CA ASP A 185 1.79 9.55 -7.82
C ASP A 185 1.26 9.62 -9.24
N GLY A 186 0.02 9.22 -9.44
CA GLY A 186 -0.62 9.19 -10.75
C GLY A 186 -0.68 10.56 -11.44
N SER A 187 -0.67 11.67 -10.70
CA SER A 187 -0.61 13.02 -11.28
C SER A 187 0.70 13.28 -12.02
N VAL A 188 1.81 12.67 -11.56
CA VAL A 188 3.11 12.73 -12.24
C VAL A 188 3.10 11.83 -13.49
N ALA A 189 2.53 10.63 -13.39
CA ALA A 189 2.42 9.73 -14.54
C ALA A 189 1.58 10.31 -15.68
N GLN A 190 0.58 11.14 -15.36
CA GLN A 190 -0.27 11.82 -16.36
C GLN A 190 0.45 12.81 -17.26
N VAL A 191 1.66 13.26 -16.92
CA VAL A 191 2.44 14.18 -17.75
C VAL A 191 3.42 13.47 -18.69
N LEU A 192 3.59 12.15 -18.56
CA LEU A 192 4.42 11.34 -19.45
C LEU A 192 4.00 11.51 -20.91
N GLY A 193 4.98 11.78 -21.78
CA GLY A 193 4.78 11.94 -23.21
C GLY A 193 4.12 13.24 -23.65
N LYS A 194 3.82 14.18 -22.72
CA LYS A 194 3.30 15.51 -23.11
C LYS A 194 4.36 16.43 -23.68
N SER A 195 5.59 16.34 -23.24
CA SER A 195 6.76 17.03 -23.82
C SER A 195 8.06 16.45 -23.27
N ASP A 196 9.16 16.62 -24.01
CA ASP A 196 10.51 16.21 -23.58
C ASP A 196 10.90 16.79 -22.24
N ARG A 197 10.41 18.00 -21.91
CA ARG A 197 10.70 18.65 -20.64
C ARG A 197 10.01 17.93 -19.47
N TYR A 198 8.77 17.50 -19.65
CA TYR A 198 8.08 16.70 -18.62
C TYR A 198 8.74 15.32 -18.46
N ASP A 199 9.07 14.67 -19.57
CA ASP A 199 9.75 13.37 -19.56
C ASP A 199 11.10 13.45 -18.84
N THR A 200 11.86 14.53 -19.07
CA THR A 200 13.11 14.82 -18.34
C THR A 200 12.86 15.00 -16.84
N CYS A 201 11.81 15.72 -16.44
CA CYS A 201 11.46 15.88 -15.02
C CYS A 201 11.09 14.55 -14.37
N VAL A 202 10.25 13.75 -15.03
CA VAL A 202 9.86 12.43 -14.51
C VAL A 202 11.10 11.54 -14.38
N ASN A 203 11.96 11.48 -15.40
CA ASN A 203 13.19 10.68 -15.34
C ASN A 203 14.12 11.14 -14.18
N SER A 204 14.18 12.42 -13.88
CA SER A 204 14.96 12.93 -12.74
C SER A 204 14.36 12.48 -11.40
N LEU A 205 13.03 12.44 -11.27
CA LEU A 205 12.36 11.89 -10.09
C LEU A 205 12.62 10.40 -9.91
N LEU A 206 12.61 9.62 -11.00
CA LEU A 206 12.95 8.20 -10.97
C LEU A 206 14.39 7.99 -10.49
N ASN A 207 15.34 8.72 -11.06
CA ASN A 207 16.75 8.63 -10.68
C ASN A 207 16.97 8.99 -9.19
N PHE A 208 16.24 9.99 -8.68
CA PHE A 208 16.29 10.31 -7.24
C PHE A 208 15.94 9.09 -6.38
N VAL A 209 14.91 8.34 -6.76
CA VAL A 209 14.49 7.14 -6.02
C VAL A 209 15.52 6.01 -6.17
N PHE A 210 16.07 5.81 -7.38
CA PHE A 210 17.10 4.80 -7.62
C PHE A 210 18.37 5.08 -6.81
N ASP A 211 18.77 6.34 -6.68
CA ASP A 211 19.92 6.76 -5.85
C ASP A 211 19.69 6.47 -4.35
N LEU A 212 18.42 6.34 -3.91
CA LEU A 212 18.07 5.88 -2.55
C LEU A 212 18.07 4.34 -2.41
N ASN A 213 18.43 3.59 -3.47
CA ASN A 213 18.35 2.13 -3.54
C ASN A 213 16.93 1.59 -3.29
N ALA A 214 15.91 2.30 -3.78
CA ALA A 214 14.52 1.88 -3.80
C ALA A 214 14.02 1.71 -5.24
N GLU A 215 13.06 0.81 -5.44
CA GLU A 215 12.39 0.60 -6.72
C GLU A 215 11.20 1.54 -6.88
N VAL A 216 10.94 1.99 -8.11
CA VAL A 216 9.77 2.83 -8.39
C VAL A 216 8.59 1.97 -8.87
N ILE A 217 7.40 2.27 -8.34
CA ILE A 217 6.13 1.84 -8.89
C ILE A 217 5.42 3.09 -9.44
N ALA A 218 5.25 3.20 -10.75
CA ALA A 218 4.51 4.32 -11.34
C ALA A 218 3.01 4.05 -11.28
N ASP A 219 2.25 4.89 -10.55
CA ASP A 219 0.79 4.77 -10.48
C ASP A 219 0.09 5.58 -11.58
N GLY A 220 -1.17 5.24 -11.85
CA GLY A 220 -2.04 5.99 -12.78
C GLY A 220 -1.77 5.74 -14.25
N ILE A 221 -1.09 4.66 -14.61
CA ILE A 221 -0.80 4.30 -16.00
C ILE A 221 -2.07 3.82 -16.72
N THR A 222 -2.36 4.43 -17.86
CA THR A 222 -3.61 4.20 -18.61
C THR A 222 -3.42 3.48 -19.94
N ASP A 223 -2.20 3.53 -20.53
CA ASP A 223 -1.95 2.95 -21.84
C ASP A 223 -0.53 2.35 -22.00
N ASP A 224 -0.35 1.52 -23.03
CA ASP A 224 0.91 0.84 -23.34
C ASP A 224 2.04 1.79 -23.78
N LYS A 225 1.71 2.99 -24.19
CA LYS A 225 2.71 4.00 -24.57
C LYS A 225 3.46 4.51 -23.34
N GLN A 226 2.71 4.77 -22.26
CA GLN A 226 3.29 5.13 -20.99
C GLN A 226 4.12 3.98 -20.41
N VAL A 227 3.65 2.73 -20.51
CA VAL A 227 4.43 1.54 -20.10
C VAL A 227 5.79 1.49 -20.81
N LYS A 228 5.80 1.66 -22.14
CA LYS A 228 7.05 1.67 -22.93
C LYS A 228 7.99 2.82 -22.56
N GLN A 229 7.44 3.99 -22.27
CA GLN A 229 8.25 5.13 -21.80
C GLN A 229 8.90 4.83 -20.45
N LEU A 230 8.13 4.27 -19.50
CA LEU A 230 8.64 3.88 -18.18
C LEU A 230 9.73 2.81 -18.27
N SER A 231 9.54 1.77 -19.12
CA SER A 231 10.56 0.76 -19.39
C SER A 231 11.85 1.41 -19.93
N GLY A 232 11.73 2.36 -20.89
CA GLY A 232 12.87 3.13 -21.40
C GLY A 232 13.57 4.00 -20.35
N MET A 233 12.89 4.35 -19.26
CA MET A 233 13.42 5.08 -18.10
C MET A 233 13.85 4.13 -16.96
N GLN A 234 13.93 2.83 -17.20
CA GLN A 234 14.29 1.79 -16.22
C GLN A 234 13.31 1.67 -15.02
N CYS A 235 12.09 2.17 -15.15
CA CYS A 235 11.04 1.96 -14.15
C CYS A 235 10.41 0.58 -14.37
N LEU A 236 10.67 -0.33 -13.43
CA LEU A 236 10.32 -1.75 -13.59
C LEU A 236 8.85 -2.06 -13.29
N TYR A 237 8.16 -1.20 -12.53
CA TYR A 237 6.81 -1.53 -12.06
C TYR A 237 5.81 -0.40 -12.29
N TYR A 238 4.57 -0.78 -12.58
CA TYR A 238 3.48 0.16 -12.75
C TYR A 238 2.14 -0.38 -12.25
N SER A 239 1.24 0.53 -11.92
CA SER A 239 -0.16 0.28 -11.60
C SER A 239 -1.05 1.32 -12.29
N GLY A 240 -2.36 1.11 -12.27
CA GLY A 240 -3.32 1.98 -12.94
C GLY A 240 -4.31 1.17 -13.78
N GLU A 241 -5.10 1.85 -14.63
CA GLU A 241 -6.13 1.20 -15.45
C GLU A 241 -5.56 0.17 -16.43
N ASN A 242 -4.39 0.45 -17.00
CA ASN A 242 -3.69 -0.48 -17.89
C ASN A 242 -3.24 -1.76 -17.17
N ALA A 243 -2.85 -1.68 -15.91
CA ALA A 243 -2.48 -2.86 -15.13
C ALA A 243 -3.72 -3.67 -14.72
N GLY A 244 -4.78 -3.01 -14.27
CA GLY A 244 -6.03 -3.63 -13.86
C GLY A 244 -6.73 -2.88 -12.72
N LYS A 245 -8.00 -3.19 -12.52
CA LYS A 245 -8.86 -2.55 -11.50
C LYS A 245 -8.76 -3.27 -10.16
N TYR A 246 -9.22 -2.60 -9.09
CA TYR A 246 -9.44 -3.22 -7.80
C TYR A 246 -10.56 -4.24 -7.85
N ILE A 247 -10.26 -5.47 -7.45
CA ILE A 247 -11.21 -6.60 -7.40
C ILE A 247 -11.20 -7.23 -5.99
N ALA A 248 -12.32 -7.84 -5.60
CA ALA A 248 -12.40 -8.56 -4.34
C ALA A 248 -11.48 -9.80 -4.34
N GLU A 249 -10.99 -10.20 -3.15
CA GLU A 249 -10.07 -11.33 -2.93
C GLU A 249 -10.48 -12.59 -3.72
N ARG A 250 -11.78 -12.92 -3.71
CA ARG A 250 -12.31 -14.12 -4.38
C ARG A 250 -12.12 -14.14 -5.91
N TYR A 251 -11.85 -13.00 -6.54
CA TYR A 251 -11.62 -12.90 -7.99
C TYR A 251 -10.14 -12.83 -8.38
N VAL A 252 -9.24 -12.74 -7.39
CA VAL A 252 -7.80 -12.80 -7.65
C VAL A 252 -7.44 -14.22 -8.07
N ARG A 253 -6.87 -14.37 -9.27
CA ARG A 253 -6.47 -15.63 -9.88
C ARG A 253 -5.07 -15.51 -10.45
N ASN A 254 -4.41 -16.64 -10.64
CA ASN A 254 -3.23 -16.68 -11.47
C ASN A 254 -3.63 -16.33 -12.91
N ARG A 255 -3.03 -15.30 -13.51
CA ARG A 255 -3.37 -14.84 -14.88
C ARG A 255 -2.55 -15.51 -15.96
N ASN A 256 -1.83 -16.57 -15.65
CA ASN A 256 -1.09 -17.37 -16.62
C ASN A 256 -1.94 -18.51 -17.20
N GLU A 257 -3.26 -18.47 -17.00
CA GLU A 257 -4.25 -19.33 -17.64
C GLU A 257 -5.08 -18.57 -18.66
#